data_c7d59d143cf64ba687b1ea35b46265b2
#
_entry.id   c7d59d143cf64ba687b1ea35b46265b2
#
_cell.length_a   1.000
_cell.length_b   1.000
_cell.length_c   1.000
_cell.angle_alpha   90.00
_cell.angle_beta   90.00
_cell.angle_gamma   90.00
#
_symmetry.space_group_name_H-M   'P 1'
#
loop_
_entity.id
_entity.type
_entity.pdbx_description
1 polymer ?
#
loop_
_entity_poly.entity_id
_entity_poly.type
_entity_poly.pdbx_seq_one_letter_code
_entity_poly.pdbx_strand_id
1 'polypeptide(L)'
;MNKAFKKPDLNLPRFAQKQISLIDADFLKRFAEKNPDMPKLSIREFKTVIRKFNIEVTERVIENRDGVELPQRMGYVFIGSCQRPKKENIDFGKSIKYGVKVIHSNIGSDSYLGKIFYSNYASRYTFPNRELWQFKPARLFSRTVAKTFPDYWQTYIVVDSKKKISKLIEDQIKKRRSKFLIEKSLVNYNEFDI
;
A
#
# COMPACT_ATOMS: atom_id res chain seq x y z
N MET A 1 -9.98 -37.46 -1.79
CA MET A 1 -11.31 -37.06 -2.34
C MET A 1 -11.27 -35.59 -2.72
N ASN A 2 -11.29 -35.28 -4.01
CA ASN A 2 -11.40 -33.91 -4.48
C ASN A 2 -12.80 -33.39 -4.16
N LYS A 3 -12.93 -32.52 -3.17
CA LYS A 3 -14.20 -31.83 -2.92
C LYS A 3 -14.57 -31.03 -4.17
N ALA A 4 -15.71 -31.39 -4.78
CA ALA A 4 -16.21 -30.69 -5.95
C ALA A 4 -16.23 -29.17 -5.71
N PHE A 5 -15.72 -28.39 -6.66
CA PHE A 5 -15.75 -26.94 -6.60
C PHE A 5 -17.20 -26.45 -6.62
N LYS A 6 -17.63 -25.81 -5.53
CA LYS A 6 -18.97 -25.20 -5.45
C LYS A 6 -18.96 -23.86 -6.20
N LYS A 7 -19.70 -23.77 -7.29
CA LYS A 7 -19.87 -22.51 -8.02
C LYS A 7 -20.46 -21.43 -7.09
N PRO A 8 -19.93 -20.19 -7.11
CA PRO A 8 -20.54 -19.10 -6.37
C PRO A 8 -21.91 -18.77 -6.96
N ASP A 9 -22.89 -18.53 -6.11
CA ASP A 9 -24.18 -18.00 -6.53
C ASP A 9 -24.02 -16.51 -6.88
N LEU A 10 -24.17 -16.18 -8.14
CA LEU A 10 -24.01 -14.82 -8.65
C LEU A 10 -25.23 -13.93 -8.33
N ASN A 11 -26.36 -14.54 -7.94
CA ASN A 11 -27.62 -13.84 -7.61
C ASN A 11 -27.67 -13.41 -6.13
N LEU A 12 -26.75 -13.90 -5.30
CA LEU A 12 -26.71 -13.46 -3.92
C LEU A 12 -26.42 -11.95 -3.82
N PRO A 13 -27.18 -11.21 -3.01
CA PRO A 13 -26.94 -9.79 -2.82
C PRO A 13 -25.51 -9.55 -2.32
N ARG A 14 -24.77 -8.69 -3.02
CA ARG A 14 -23.43 -8.30 -2.60
C ARG A 14 -23.56 -7.18 -1.59
N PHE A 15 -22.94 -7.34 -0.44
CA PHE A 15 -22.81 -6.25 0.51
C PHE A 15 -21.96 -5.15 -0.14
N ALA A 16 -22.58 -4.02 -0.43
CA ALA A 16 -21.90 -2.81 -0.88
C ALA A 16 -21.92 -1.80 0.27
N GLN A 17 -20.74 -1.48 0.80
CA GLN A 17 -20.63 -0.42 1.78
C GLN A 17 -21.00 0.92 1.12
N LYS A 18 -21.88 1.70 1.76
CA LYS A 18 -22.23 3.04 1.29
C LYS A 18 -20.98 3.92 1.33
N GLN A 19 -20.57 4.43 0.18
CA GLN A 19 -19.46 5.37 0.09
C GLN A 19 -19.96 6.78 0.39
N ILE A 20 -19.29 7.44 1.31
CA ILE A 20 -19.56 8.85 1.64
C ILE A 20 -18.44 9.67 0.98
N SER A 21 -18.83 10.65 0.16
CA SER A 21 -17.86 11.61 -0.39
C SER A 21 -17.56 12.65 0.68
N LEU A 22 -16.30 12.78 1.05
CA LEU A 22 -15.85 13.82 1.98
C LEU A 22 -15.70 15.19 1.29
N ILE A 23 -15.66 15.21 -0.05
CA ILE A 23 -15.47 16.42 -0.85
C ILE A 23 -16.81 16.78 -1.48
N ASP A 24 -17.59 17.54 -0.75
CA ASP A 24 -18.89 18.10 -1.14
C ASP A 24 -18.89 19.64 -1.04
N ALA A 25 -20.04 20.25 -1.27
CA ALA A 25 -20.18 21.70 -1.21
C ALA A 25 -19.97 22.25 0.20
N ASP A 26 -20.45 21.53 1.21
CA ASP A 26 -20.30 21.95 2.62
C ASP A 26 -18.85 21.88 3.07
N PHE A 27 -18.11 20.88 2.58
CA PHE A 27 -16.66 20.80 2.81
C PHE A 27 -15.95 22.02 2.23
N LEU A 28 -16.25 22.40 0.98
CA LEU A 28 -15.61 23.55 0.35
C LEU A 28 -15.94 24.87 1.05
N LYS A 29 -17.18 25.04 1.49
CA LYS A 29 -17.58 26.21 2.28
C LYS A 29 -16.76 26.33 3.55
N ARG A 30 -16.69 25.27 4.33
CA ARG A 30 -15.88 25.20 5.57
C ARG A 30 -14.38 25.38 5.30
N PHE A 31 -13.88 24.87 4.18
CA PHE A 31 -12.48 25.04 3.78
C PHE A 31 -12.18 26.50 3.47
N ALA A 32 -13.04 27.17 2.70
CA ALA A 32 -12.89 28.59 2.38
C ALA A 32 -12.98 29.50 3.61
N GLU A 33 -13.90 29.20 4.53
CA GLU A 33 -14.03 29.93 5.81
C GLU A 33 -12.75 29.81 6.67
N LYS A 34 -12.11 28.65 6.70
CA LYS A 34 -10.90 28.41 7.47
C LYS A 34 -9.61 28.90 6.79
N ASN A 35 -9.65 29.15 5.51
CA ASN A 35 -8.48 29.55 4.71
C ASN A 35 -8.83 30.74 3.81
N PRO A 36 -9.07 31.91 4.38
CA PRO A 36 -9.53 33.08 3.63
C PRO A 36 -8.50 33.56 2.60
N ASP A 37 -7.22 33.33 2.87
CA ASP A 37 -6.10 33.74 2.00
C ASP A 37 -5.93 32.81 0.78
N MET A 38 -6.64 31.71 0.73
CA MET A 38 -6.56 30.77 -0.39
C MET A 38 -7.56 31.13 -1.51
N PRO A 39 -7.19 30.89 -2.79
CA PRO A 39 -8.10 31.11 -3.89
C PRO A 39 -9.34 30.24 -3.77
N LYS A 40 -10.51 30.80 -4.07
CA LYS A 40 -11.78 30.07 -4.08
C LYS A 40 -11.76 29.07 -5.22
N LEU A 41 -11.67 27.79 -4.86
CA LEU A 41 -11.70 26.67 -5.81
C LEU A 41 -13.12 26.14 -5.99
N SER A 42 -13.47 25.80 -7.20
CA SER A 42 -14.68 25.00 -7.47
C SER A 42 -14.47 23.55 -6.98
N ILE A 43 -15.57 22.82 -6.76
CA ILE A 43 -15.53 21.39 -6.41
C ILE A 43 -14.71 20.58 -7.42
N ARG A 44 -14.83 20.93 -8.71
CA ARG A 44 -14.11 20.24 -9.79
C ARG A 44 -12.62 20.45 -9.70
N GLU A 45 -12.19 21.68 -9.49
CA GLU A 45 -10.76 22.01 -9.32
C GLU A 45 -10.17 21.35 -8.09
N PHE A 46 -10.87 21.43 -6.95
CA PHE A 46 -10.43 20.79 -5.72
C PHE A 46 -10.28 19.27 -5.88
N LYS A 47 -11.29 18.61 -6.49
CA LYS A 47 -11.21 17.18 -6.81
C LYS A 47 -10.05 16.85 -7.75
N THR A 48 -9.73 17.76 -8.68
CA THR A 48 -8.60 17.58 -9.60
C THR A 48 -7.27 17.66 -8.86
N VAL A 49 -7.10 18.61 -7.94
CA VAL A 49 -5.89 18.71 -7.09
C VAL A 49 -5.71 17.45 -6.26
N ILE A 50 -6.78 17.02 -5.56
CA ILE A 50 -6.70 15.78 -4.74
C ILE A 50 -6.40 14.55 -5.60
N ARG A 51 -6.98 14.47 -6.80
CA ARG A 51 -6.69 13.37 -7.72
C ARG A 51 -5.23 13.35 -8.15
N LYS A 52 -4.65 14.47 -8.50
CA LYS A 52 -3.23 14.59 -8.87
C LYS A 52 -2.34 14.22 -7.69
N PHE A 53 -2.64 14.72 -6.50
CA PHE A 53 -1.93 14.36 -5.28
C PHE A 53 -1.97 12.84 -5.02
N ASN A 54 -3.13 12.20 -5.15
CA ASN A 54 -3.27 10.76 -4.95
C ASN A 54 -2.49 9.95 -6.01
N ILE A 55 -2.38 10.44 -7.24
CA ILE A 55 -1.57 9.81 -8.29
C ILE A 55 -0.10 9.88 -7.90
N GLU A 56 0.39 11.06 -7.54
CA GLU A 56 1.78 11.25 -7.12
C GLU A 56 2.15 10.37 -5.92
N VAL A 57 1.29 10.32 -4.88
CA VAL A 57 1.49 9.43 -3.73
C VAL A 57 1.55 7.97 -4.19
N THR A 58 0.69 7.57 -5.12
CA THR A 58 0.66 6.20 -5.65
C THR A 58 1.98 5.85 -6.36
N GLU A 59 2.46 6.72 -7.25
CA GLU A 59 3.70 6.54 -7.99
C GLU A 59 4.89 6.48 -7.05
N ARG A 60 5.00 7.43 -6.12
CA ARG A 60 6.07 7.45 -5.12
C ARG A 60 6.09 6.22 -4.22
N VAL A 61 4.92 5.72 -3.81
CA VAL A 61 4.83 4.50 -2.96
C VAL A 61 5.27 3.26 -3.74
N ILE A 62 5.04 3.22 -5.06
CA ILE A 62 5.47 2.11 -5.90
C ILE A 62 6.98 2.16 -6.17
N GLU A 63 7.52 3.34 -6.44
CA GLU A 63 8.95 3.55 -6.70
C GLU A 63 9.79 3.40 -5.44
N ASN A 64 9.33 3.99 -4.35
CA ASN A 64 10.06 3.97 -3.09
C ASN A 64 9.69 2.74 -2.26
N ARG A 65 10.57 1.75 -2.26
CA ARG A 65 10.40 0.46 -1.57
C ARG A 65 10.19 0.58 -0.05
N ASP A 66 10.59 1.68 0.51
CA ASP A 66 10.49 1.96 1.94
C ASP A 66 9.24 2.74 2.32
N GLY A 67 8.44 3.11 1.32
CA GLY A 67 7.22 3.88 1.51
C GLY A 67 7.42 5.40 1.48
N VAL A 68 6.35 6.13 1.68
CA VAL A 68 6.27 7.59 1.56
C VAL A 68 5.63 8.18 2.81
N GLU A 69 6.28 9.16 3.39
CA GLU A 69 5.69 9.97 4.45
C GLU A 69 4.68 10.95 3.82
N LEU A 70 3.47 10.98 4.39
CA LEU A 70 2.46 11.94 3.97
C LEU A 70 2.77 13.33 4.53
N PRO A 71 2.41 14.41 3.81
CA PRO A 71 2.62 15.78 4.26
C PRO A 71 2.05 16.04 5.66
N GLN A 72 2.58 17.04 6.35
CA GLN A 72 2.12 17.44 7.68
C GLN A 72 2.23 16.34 8.75
N ARG A 73 3.11 15.38 8.55
CA ARG A 73 3.25 14.22 9.46
C ARG A 73 1.92 13.48 9.66
N MET A 74 1.15 13.32 8.58
CA MET A 74 -0.10 12.55 8.63
C MET A 74 0.12 11.04 8.67
N GLY A 75 1.36 10.58 8.65
CA GLY A 75 1.71 9.17 8.69
C GLY A 75 2.41 8.70 7.43
N TYR A 76 2.44 7.41 7.25
CA TYR A 76 3.25 6.72 6.26
C TYR A 76 2.42 5.77 5.43
N VAL A 77 2.61 5.78 4.11
CA VAL A 77 2.01 4.80 3.19
C VAL A 77 3.11 3.97 2.57
N PHE A 78 2.96 2.66 2.58
CA PHE A 78 3.97 1.76 2.01
C PHE A 78 3.34 0.45 1.50
N ILE A 79 4.08 -0.25 0.65
CA ILE A 79 3.76 -1.59 0.20
C ILE A 79 4.50 -2.57 1.11
N GLY A 80 3.74 -3.47 1.73
CA GLY A 80 4.30 -4.52 2.56
C GLY A 80 4.27 -5.86 1.86
N SER A 81 5.34 -6.62 1.99
CA SER A 81 5.45 -8.01 1.58
C SER A 81 4.93 -8.90 2.71
N CYS A 82 3.81 -9.57 2.49
CA CYS A 82 3.12 -10.38 3.49
C CYS A 82 3.12 -11.83 3.07
N GLN A 83 3.40 -12.72 4.01
CA GLN A 83 3.21 -14.14 3.79
C GLN A 83 1.74 -14.44 3.43
N ARG A 84 1.55 -15.36 2.52
CA ARG A 84 0.22 -15.85 2.15
C ARG A 84 -0.48 -16.42 3.37
N PRO A 85 -1.74 -16.05 3.63
CA PRO A 85 -2.52 -16.71 4.67
C PRO A 85 -2.72 -18.18 4.33
N LYS A 86 -2.87 -19.02 5.35
CA LYS A 86 -3.13 -20.46 5.18
C LYS A 86 -4.39 -20.77 4.35
N LYS A 87 -5.32 -19.80 4.27
CA LYS A 87 -6.53 -19.92 3.45
C LYS A 87 -6.18 -19.86 1.97
N GLU A 88 -6.59 -20.87 1.25
CA GLU A 88 -6.38 -20.94 -0.20
C GLU A 88 -7.16 -19.88 -0.94
N ASN A 89 -6.50 -19.14 -1.81
CA ASN A 89 -7.13 -18.20 -2.74
C ASN A 89 -7.54 -18.94 -4.00
N ILE A 90 -8.83 -19.09 -4.22
CA ILE A 90 -9.38 -19.82 -5.39
C ILE A 90 -9.44 -18.86 -6.58
N ASP A 91 -8.88 -19.28 -7.71
CA ASP A 91 -9.09 -18.64 -9.01
C ASP A 91 -10.43 -19.12 -9.58
N PHE A 92 -11.48 -18.38 -9.32
CA PHE A 92 -12.83 -18.74 -9.76
C PHE A 92 -12.94 -18.81 -11.28
N GLY A 93 -12.27 -17.93 -12.03
CA GLY A 93 -12.30 -17.93 -13.50
C GLY A 93 -11.72 -19.22 -14.08
N LYS A 94 -10.52 -19.59 -13.63
CA LYS A 94 -9.88 -20.84 -14.05
C LYS A 94 -10.60 -22.07 -13.53
N SER A 95 -11.09 -22.02 -12.29
CA SER A 95 -11.84 -23.15 -11.71
C SER A 95 -13.11 -23.46 -12.48
N ILE A 96 -13.82 -22.43 -12.94
CA ILE A 96 -15.01 -22.59 -13.79
C ILE A 96 -14.60 -23.15 -15.16
N LYS A 97 -13.54 -22.61 -15.77
CA LYS A 97 -13.07 -23.03 -17.08
C LYS A 97 -12.63 -24.51 -17.11
N TYR A 98 -11.94 -24.96 -16.08
CA TYR A 98 -11.38 -26.31 -16.04
C TYR A 98 -12.22 -27.31 -15.23
N GLY A 99 -13.31 -26.88 -14.62
CA GLY A 99 -14.17 -27.74 -13.81
C GLY A 99 -13.53 -28.26 -12.50
N VAL A 100 -12.33 -27.78 -12.15
CA VAL A 100 -11.57 -28.19 -10.98
C VAL A 100 -11.19 -27.00 -10.14
N LYS A 101 -10.94 -27.20 -8.85
CA LYS A 101 -10.47 -26.15 -7.95
C LYS A 101 -9.05 -25.72 -8.34
N VAL A 102 -8.90 -24.54 -8.90
CA VAL A 102 -7.61 -23.90 -9.20
C VAL A 102 -7.29 -22.87 -8.13
N ILE A 103 -6.07 -22.91 -7.61
CA ILE A 103 -5.59 -22.02 -6.56
C ILE A 103 -4.60 -21.02 -7.16
N HIS A 104 -4.72 -19.76 -6.78
CA HIS A 104 -3.68 -18.77 -7.06
C HIS A 104 -2.41 -19.09 -6.26
N SER A 105 -1.35 -19.45 -6.95
CA SER A 105 -0.05 -19.75 -6.36
C SER A 105 0.94 -18.65 -6.63
N ASN A 106 1.07 -17.59 -6.11
CA ASN A 106 2.03 -16.50 -6.39
C ASN A 106 3.49 -16.99 -6.51
N ILE A 107 3.75 -17.83 -7.49
CA ILE A 107 5.06 -18.48 -7.70
C ILE A 107 6.16 -17.43 -7.90
N GLY A 108 5.87 -16.37 -8.68
CA GLY A 108 6.84 -15.29 -8.95
C GLY A 108 7.24 -14.46 -7.73
N SER A 109 6.57 -14.62 -6.59
CA SER A 109 6.89 -13.92 -5.34
C SER A 109 7.00 -14.86 -4.14
N ASP A 110 7.39 -16.11 -4.38
CA ASP A 110 7.57 -17.12 -3.34
C ASP A 110 6.40 -17.17 -2.33
N SER A 111 5.18 -17.14 -2.86
CA SER A 111 3.94 -17.09 -2.08
C SER A 111 3.74 -15.82 -1.23
N TYR A 112 4.53 -14.78 -1.41
CA TYR A 112 4.28 -13.49 -0.80
C TYR A 112 3.23 -12.68 -1.57
N LEU A 113 2.54 -11.80 -0.85
CA LEU A 113 1.50 -10.91 -1.36
C LEU A 113 1.87 -9.47 -1.06
N GLY A 114 1.84 -8.63 -2.10
CA GLY A 114 1.94 -7.18 -1.94
C GLY A 114 0.63 -6.62 -1.37
N LYS A 115 0.70 -5.98 -0.22
CA LYS A 115 -0.42 -5.28 0.41
C LYS A 115 -0.04 -3.85 0.71
N ILE A 116 -1.02 -2.96 0.64
CA ILE A 116 -0.80 -1.55 0.91
C ILE A 116 -1.21 -1.25 2.33
N PHE A 117 -0.31 -0.58 3.04
CA PHE A 117 -0.47 -0.22 4.44
C PHE A 117 -0.38 1.27 4.63
N TYR A 118 -1.12 1.74 5.61
CA TYR A 118 -0.95 3.04 6.23
C TYR A 118 -0.49 2.82 7.67
N SER A 119 0.48 3.61 8.10
CA SER A 119 0.92 3.65 9.49
C SER A 119 0.88 5.08 10.00
N ASN A 120 0.39 5.23 11.22
CA ASN A 120 0.49 6.50 11.94
C ASN A 120 1.76 6.60 12.79
N TYR A 121 2.70 5.67 12.64
CA TYR A 121 4.01 5.77 13.27
C TYR A 121 4.72 7.04 12.81
N ALA A 122 5.32 7.75 13.75
CA ALA A 122 5.89 9.09 13.56
C ALA A 122 4.88 10.16 13.07
N SER A 123 3.58 9.84 13.05
CA SER A 123 2.53 10.81 12.76
C SER A 123 2.34 11.79 13.92
N ARG A 124 1.91 13.03 13.59
CA ARG A 124 1.45 14.00 14.58
C ARG A 124 0.15 13.56 15.27
N TYR A 125 -0.64 12.73 14.58
CA TYR A 125 -1.94 12.23 15.02
C TYR A 125 -1.86 10.73 15.27
N THR A 126 -1.46 10.33 16.48
CA THR A 126 -1.40 8.92 16.86
C THR A 126 -2.72 8.45 17.46
N PHE A 127 -3.14 7.24 17.09
CA PHE A 127 -4.30 6.58 17.68
C PHE A 127 -3.81 5.51 18.65
N PRO A 128 -4.34 5.46 19.90
CA PRO A 128 -3.74 4.67 20.97
C PRO A 128 -3.53 3.18 20.67
N ASN A 129 -4.38 2.57 19.86
CA ASN A 129 -4.44 1.11 19.72
C ASN A 129 -4.07 0.56 18.36
N ARG A 130 -3.70 1.40 17.37
CA ARG A 130 -3.38 0.93 16.02
C ARG A 130 -2.30 1.80 15.38
N GLU A 131 -1.19 1.17 15.09
CA GLU A 131 -0.06 1.78 14.38
C GLU A 131 -0.06 1.42 12.90
N LEU A 132 -0.74 0.33 12.53
CA LEU A 132 -0.70 -0.22 11.18
C LEU A 132 -2.09 -0.61 10.70
N TRP A 133 -2.47 -0.11 9.53
CA TRP A 133 -3.72 -0.46 8.85
C TRP A 133 -3.46 -0.94 7.44
N GLN A 134 -3.98 -2.10 7.12
CA GLN A 134 -4.15 -2.49 5.73
C GLN A 134 -5.42 -1.81 5.19
N PHE A 135 -5.33 -1.19 4.03
CA PHE A 135 -6.49 -0.62 3.35
C PHE A 135 -6.62 -1.15 1.92
N LYS A 136 -7.84 -1.08 1.40
CA LYS A 136 -8.12 -1.44 0.02
C LYS A 136 -8.01 -0.18 -0.83
N PRO A 137 -6.97 -0.05 -1.64
CA PRO A 137 -6.75 1.13 -2.44
C PRO A 137 -7.68 1.17 -3.66
N ALA A 138 -7.66 2.27 -4.40
CA ALA A 138 -8.30 2.36 -5.71
C ALA A 138 -7.79 1.26 -6.64
N ARG A 139 -8.67 0.85 -7.59
CA ARG A 139 -8.39 -0.29 -8.49
C ARG A 139 -7.09 -0.14 -9.29
N LEU A 140 -6.79 1.09 -9.74
CA LEU A 140 -5.57 1.37 -10.49
C LEU A 140 -4.34 1.09 -9.62
N PHE A 141 -4.28 1.68 -8.43
CA PHE A 141 -3.16 1.47 -7.51
C PHE A 141 -2.97 -0.02 -7.16
N SER A 142 -4.05 -0.72 -6.82
CA SER A 142 -3.99 -2.16 -6.53
C SER A 142 -3.45 -2.99 -7.70
N ARG A 143 -3.84 -2.65 -8.93
CA ARG A 143 -3.38 -3.36 -10.14
C ARG A 143 -1.93 -3.07 -10.47
N THR A 144 -1.51 -1.82 -10.34
CA THR A 144 -0.11 -1.45 -10.57
C THR A 144 0.80 -2.15 -9.56
N VAL A 145 0.43 -2.17 -8.27
CA VAL A 145 1.16 -2.94 -7.26
C VAL A 145 1.20 -4.43 -7.62
N ALA A 146 0.08 -5.03 -7.99
CA ALA A 146 0.03 -6.45 -8.35
C ALA A 146 0.92 -6.78 -9.56
N LYS A 147 1.08 -5.84 -10.51
CA LYS A 147 1.93 -6.00 -11.69
C LYS A 147 3.42 -5.91 -11.33
N THR A 148 3.82 -4.95 -10.50
CA THR A 148 5.23 -4.69 -10.19
C THR A 148 5.76 -5.51 -9.02
N PHE A 149 4.89 -5.97 -8.14
CA PHE A 149 5.27 -6.67 -6.91
C PHE A 149 6.08 -7.97 -7.15
N PRO A 150 5.75 -8.85 -8.11
CA PRO A 150 6.51 -10.08 -8.32
C PRO A 150 7.99 -9.86 -8.64
N ASP A 151 8.32 -8.75 -9.33
CA ASP A 151 9.68 -8.45 -9.75
C ASP A 151 10.53 -7.91 -8.60
N TYR A 152 9.89 -7.34 -7.57
CA TYR A 152 10.57 -6.59 -6.50
C TYR A 152 10.15 -6.99 -5.09
N TRP A 153 9.44 -8.11 -4.92
CA TRP A 153 8.83 -8.49 -3.65
C TRP A 153 9.80 -8.57 -2.47
N GLN A 154 11.06 -8.90 -2.72
CA GLN A 154 12.11 -9.00 -1.69
C GLN A 154 12.58 -7.63 -1.19
N THR A 155 12.38 -6.57 -1.98
CA THR A 155 12.84 -5.22 -1.64
C THR A 155 11.84 -4.45 -0.79
N TYR A 156 10.58 -4.91 -0.71
CA TYR A 156 9.57 -4.29 0.11
C TYR A 156 9.68 -4.70 1.58
N ILE A 157 9.12 -3.89 2.45
CA ILE A 157 9.07 -4.15 3.90
C ILE A 157 8.31 -5.45 4.15
N VAL A 158 8.95 -6.43 4.79
CA VAL A 158 8.27 -7.66 5.21
C VAL A 158 7.40 -7.34 6.42
N VAL A 159 6.08 -7.46 6.24
CA VAL A 159 5.11 -7.23 7.32
C VAL A 159 4.78 -8.57 7.97
N ASP A 160 5.29 -8.74 9.17
CA ASP A 160 4.95 -9.87 10.04
C ASP A 160 3.91 -9.41 11.07
N SER A 161 2.79 -10.12 11.15
CA SER A 161 1.72 -9.83 12.11
C SER A 161 2.15 -9.90 13.58
N LYS A 162 3.30 -10.52 13.85
CA LYS A 162 3.87 -10.65 15.19
C LYS A 162 4.79 -9.51 15.60
N LYS A 163 5.24 -8.68 14.64
CA LYS A 163 6.15 -7.57 14.91
C LYS A 163 5.40 -6.25 14.99
N LYS A 164 5.76 -5.40 15.95
CA LYS A 164 5.29 -4.03 16.01
C LYS A 164 5.85 -3.23 14.83
N ILE A 165 5.04 -2.35 14.25
CA ILE A 165 5.44 -1.52 13.10
C ILE A 165 6.64 -0.63 13.41
N SER A 166 6.74 -0.08 14.62
CA SER A 166 7.89 0.71 15.08
C SER A 166 9.20 -0.07 14.89
N LYS A 167 9.21 -1.34 15.29
CA LYS A 167 10.38 -2.21 15.12
C LYS A 167 10.71 -2.50 13.65
N LEU A 168 9.69 -2.68 12.81
CA LEU A 168 9.90 -2.86 11.36
C LEU A 168 10.55 -1.63 10.73
N ILE A 169 10.09 -0.44 11.07
CA ILE A 169 10.63 0.82 10.57
C ILE A 169 12.06 1.07 11.11
N GLU A 170 12.29 0.82 12.39
CA GLU A 170 13.64 0.90 12.97
C GLU A 170 14.62 -0.04 12.29
N ASP A 171 14.22 -1.29 12.03
CA ASP A 171 15.03 -2.27 11.33
C ASP A 171 15.37 -1.79 9.90
N GLN A 172 14.44 -1.14 9.22
CA GLN A 172 14.66 -0.56 7.90
C GLN A 172 15.63 0.63 7.96
N ILE A 173 15.48 1.53 8.92
CA ILE A 173 16.39 2.67 9.12
C ILE A 173 17.81 2.15 9.40
N LYS A 174 17.96 1.13 10.24
CA LYS A 174 19.27 0.51 10.51
C LYS A 174 19.89 -0.08 9.26
N LYS A 175 19.12 -0.82 8.45
CA LYS A 175 19.59 -1.39 7.19
C LYS A 175 20.06 -0.32 6.20
N ARG A 176 19.33 0.80 6.09
CA ARG A 176 19.73 1.92 5.22
C ARG A 176 21.03 2.56 5.70
N ARG A 177 21.16 2.80 7.00
CA ARG A 177 22.38 3.38 7.58
C ARG A 177 23.58 2.47 7.34
N SER A 178 23.45 1.17 7.56
CA SER A 178 24.54 0.22 7.30
C SER A 178 24.90 0.15 5.81
N LYS A 179 23.91 0.16 4.90
CA LYS A 179 24.15 0.20 3.45
C LYS A 179 24.87 1.49 3.04
N PHE A 180 24.44 2.63 3.54
CA PHE A 180 25.07 3.92 3.27
C PHE A 180 26.53 3.97 3.78
N LEU A 181 26.81 3.41 4.96
CA LEU A 181 28.16 3.34 5.51
C LEU A 181 29.06 2.42 4.67
N ILE A 182 28.54 1.29 4.18
CA ILE A 182 29.24 0.37 3.29
C ILE A 182 29.54 1.07 1.95
N GLU A 183 28.55 1.70 1.34
CA GLU A 183 28.74 2.44 0.08
C GLU A 183 29.78 3.55 0.24
N LYS A 184 29.75 4.31 1.34
CA LYS A 184 30.73 5.35 1.63
C LYS A 184 32.13 4.78 1.86
N SER A 185 32.26 3.62 2.52
CA SER A 185 33.56 2.97 2.72
C SER A 185 34.14 2.45 1.40
N LEU A 186 33.31 1.96 0.49
CA LEU A 186 33.75 1.50 -0.84
C LEU A 186 34.22 2.67 -1.72
N VAL A 187 33.55 3.82 -1.65
CA VAL A 187 34.00 5.03 -2.40
C VAL A 187 35.38 5.49 -1.90
N ASN A 188 35.62 5.45 -0.60
CA ASN A 188 36.91 5.83 -0.04
C ASN A 188 38.05 4.81 -0.36
N TYR A 189 37.68 3.58 -0.74
CA TYR A 189 38.68 2.56 -1.12
C TYR A 189 39.20 2.73 -2.56
N ASN A 190 38.48 3.43 -3.41
CA ASN A 190 38.89 3.70 -4.80
C ASN A 190 39.76 4.96 -4.94
N GLU A 191 40.05 5.68 -3.85
CA GLU A 191 41.00 6.83 -3.86
C GLU A 191 42.46 6.42 -3.72
N PHE A 192 42.80 5.13 -3.70
CA PHE A 192 44.16 4.63 -3.70
C PHE A 192 44.56 4.00 -5.05
N ASP A 193 44.10 4.56 -6.16
CA ASP A 193 44.76 4.30 -7.44
C ASP A 193 45.82 5.38 -7.69
N ILE A 194 47.04 4.93 -7.57
CA ILE A 194 48.32 5.53 -7.90
C ILE A 194 48.39 5.95 -9.36
#